data_d4a0392e157b22f3b20ad07ff2224866
#
_entry.id   d4a0392e157b22f3b20ad07ff2224866
#
_cell.length_a   1.000
_cell.length_b   1.000
_cell.length_c   1.000
_cell.angle_alpha   90.00
_cell.angle_beta   90.00
_cell.angle_gamma   90.00
#
_symmetry.space_group_name_H-M   'P 1'
#
loop_
_entity.id
_entity.type
_entity.pdbx_description
1 polymer ?
#
loop_
_entity_poly.entity_id
_entity_poly.type
_entity_poly.pdbx_seq_one_letter_code
_entity_poly.pdbx_strand_id
1 'polypeptide(L)'
;YTGHDVREISHKESDDNDIAVTTACIDEIIENSKRNGWKSICFVTGVPGAGKTLVGLNIANRRHRFNTGDEEHAVFLSGNEPLVTVLREALTRDQDEKRKQVCDSCKKTKKRQDRDCDNCKFHLTKEAIFKETKSFIQMIHWFRDDSLLDGHPAPIDKIAIFDEAQRAWKKEKLSNFMRTKKGQPHFDMSEPECLIEYMNRHRDWATIVCLVGGGQEIHDGEAGISE
;
A
#
# COMPACT_ATOMS: atom_id res chain seq x y z
N TYR A 1 -7.02 -5.21 -26.20
CA TYR A 1 -7.22 -5.13 -24.74
C TYR A 1 -8.61 -4.62 -24.52
N THR A 2 -9.56 -5.51 -24.24
CA THR A 2 -10.87 -5.15 -23.70
C THR A 2 -10.62 -4.61 -22.29
N GLY A 3 -10.91 -3.33 -22.07
CA GLY A 3 -10.75 -2.70 -20.78
C GLY A 3 -11.63 -3.40 -19.75
N HIS A 4 -11.03 -4.22 -18.92
CA HIS A 4 -11.72 -4.70 -17.72
C HIS A 4 -11.97 -3.49 -16.83
N ASP A 5 -13.25 -3.25 -16.53
CA ASP A 5 -13.65 -2.19 -15.61
C ASP A 5 -13.05 -2.53 -14.23
N VAL A 6 -12.43 -1.56 -13.56
CA VAL A 6 -11.92 -1.72 -12.19
C VAL A 6 -13.02 -2.21 -11.24
N ARG A 7 -14.29 -1.96 -11.58
CA ARG A 7 -15.47 -2.51 -10.91
C ARG A 7 -15.61 -4.03 -11.07
N GLU A 8 -15.13 -4.63 -12.17
CA GLU A 8 -15.12 -6.09 -12.34
C GLU A 8 -14.03 -6.78 -11.50
N ILE A 9 -12.96 -6.05 -11.16
CA ILE A 9 -11.96 -6.52 -10.20
C ILE A 9 -12.55 -6.52 -8.78
N SER A 10 -13.53 -5.67 -8.50
CA SER A 10 -14.22 -5.55 -7.21
C SER A 10 -15.47 -6.42 -7.05
N HIS A 11 -15.94 -7.16 -8.07
CA HIS A 11 -17.26 -7.81 -8.08
C HIS A 11 -17.28 -9.22 -8.66
N LYS A 12 -16.38 -10.11 -8.22
CA LYS A 12 -16.62 -11.55 -8.38
C LYS A 12 -17.20 -12.10 -7.09
N GLU A 13 -18.51 -12.38 -7.10
CA GLU A 13 -19.30 -12.79 -5.93
C GLU A 13 -18.83 -14.06 -5.20
N SER A 14 -18.04 -14.95 -5.82
CA SER A 14 -17.53 -16.16 -5.17
C SER A 14 -16.26 -15.90 -4.34
N ASP A 15 -15.51 -14.86 -4.64
CA ASP A 15 -14.27 -14.49 -3.94
C ASP A 15 -14.51 -13.40 -2.88
N ASP A 16 -15.66 -12.75 -2.88
CA ASP A 16 -15.98 -11.61 -2.00
C ASP A 16 -15.98 -12.02 -0.51
N ASN A 17 -16.43 -13.22 -0.19
CA ASN A 17 -16.45 -13.70 1.20
C ASN A 17 -15.03 -13.96 1.73
N ASP A 18 -14.15 -14.56 0.94
CA ASP A 18 -12.78 -14.85 1.33
C ASP A 18 -11.95 -13.56 1.47
N ILE A 19 -12.16 -12.59 0.57
CA ILE A 19 -11.57 -11.26 0.65
C ILE A 19 -12.05 -10.53 1.92
N ALA A 20 -13.35 -10.60 2.21
CA ALA A 20 -13.91 -9.95 3.39
C ALA A 20 -13.38 -10.58 4.70
N VAL A 21 -13.34 -11.90 4.78
CA VAL A 21 -12.80 -12.64 5.94
C VAL A 21 -11.31 -12.33 6.14
N THR A 22 -10.51 -12.42 5.08
CA THR A 22 -9.08 -12.13 5.13
C THR A 22 -8.83 -10.68 5.57
N THR A 23 -9.59 -9.75 5.01
CA THR A 23 -9.50 -8.34 5.39
C THR A 23 -9.84 -8.11 6.87
N ALA A 24 -10.89 -8.76 7.37
CA ALA A 24 -11.28 -8.66 8.78
C ALA A 24 -10.21 -9.23 9.72
N CYS A 25 -9.59 -10.37 9.36
CA CYS A 25 -8.48 -10.94 10.14
C CYS A 25 -7.28 -9.99 10.20
N ILE A 26 -6.91 -9.37 9.08
CA ILE A 26 -5.80 -8.40 9.06
C ILE A 26 -6.16 -7.16 9.89
N ASP A 27 -7.38 -6.64 9.79
CA ASP A 27 -7.84 -5.53 10.60
C ASP A 27 -7.76 -5.86 12.10
N GLU A 28 -8.12 -7.07 12.51
CA GLU A 28 -8.00 -7.52 13.91
C GLU A 28 -6.54 -7.54 14.37
N ILE A 29 -5.61 -8.02 13.53
CA ILE A 29 -4.16 -8.01 13.83
C ILE A 29 -3.67 -6.58 14.02
N ILE A 30 -4.06 -5.65 13.13
CA ILE A 30 -3.70 -4.23 13.22
C ILE A 30 -4.23 -3.62 14.51
N GLU A 31 -5.51 -3.82 14.84
CA GLU A 31 -6.13 -3.29 16.06
C GLU A 31 -5.50 -3.88 17.32
N ASN A 32 -5.15 -5.17 17.33
CA ASN A 32 -4.44 -5.80 18.44
C ASN A 32 -3.02 -5.24 18.58
N SER A 33 -2.31 -5.01 17.48
CA SER A 33 -0.97 -4.38 17.50
C SER A 33 -1.04 -2.98 18.10
N LYS A 34 -2.01 -2.18 17.66
CA LYS A 34 -2.25 -0.83 18.21
C LYS A 34 -2.56 -0.86 19.69
N ARG A 35 -3.49 -1.72 20.11
CA ARG A 35 -3.96 -1.80 21.51
C ARG A 35 -2.85 -2.23 22.48
N ASN A 36 -1.99 -3.15 22.05
CA ASN A 36 -0.98 -3.74 22.91
C ASN A 36 0.43 -3.13 22.71
N GLY A 37 0.60 -2.18 21.80
CA GLY A 37 1.91 -1.61 21.49
C GLY A 37 2.85 -2.62 20.82
N TRP A 38 2.32 -3.51 19.95
CA TRP A 38 3.10 -4.56 19.33
C TRP A 38 3.57 -4.17 17.94
N LYS A 39 4.68 -4.81 17.52
CA LYS A 39 5.11 -4.82 16.12
C LYS A 39 4.83 -6.19 15.55
N SER A 40 3.98 -6.22 14.53
CA SER A 40 3.45 -7.47 13.98
C SER A 40 3.83 -7.62 12.52
N ILE A 41 4.09 -8.86 12.11
CA ILE A 41 4.23 -9.25 10.71
C ILE A 41 3.17 -10.29 10.40
N CYS A 42 2.36 -10.06 9.39
CA CYS A 42 1.30 -10.93 8.93
C CYS A 42 1.60 -11.42 7.51
N PHE A 43 1.53 -12.72 7.27
CA PHE A 43 1.67 -13.31 5.95
C PHE A 43 0.31 -13.75 5.41
N VAL A 44 -0.06 -13.23 4.25
CA VAL A 44 -1.25 -13.63 3.51
C VAL A 44 -0.81 -14.46 2.31
N THR A 45 -1.06 -15.76 2.37
CA THR A 45 -0.69 -16.70 1.32
C THR A 45 -1.92 -17.10 0.50
N GLY A 46 -1.72 -17.47 -0.74
CA GLY A 46 -2.81 -17.96 -1.60
C GLY A 46 -2.37 -18.13 -3.05
N VAL A 47 -3.15 -18.87 -3.81
CA VAL A 47 -2.90 -19.11 -5.23
C VAL A 47 -2.95 -17.80 -6.04
N PRO A 48 -2.33 -17.74 -7.22
CA PRO A 48 -2.49 -16.61 -8.13
C PRO A 48 -3.98 -16.35 -8.43
N GLY A 49 -4.39 -15.08 -8.40
CA GLY A 49 -5.79 -14.70 -8.63
C GLY A 49 -6.72 -14.79 -7.40
N ALA A 50 -6.26 -15.23 -6.24
CA ALA A 50 -7.06 -15.29 -5.00
C ALA A 50 -7.37 -13.91 -4.34
N GLY A 51 -7.18 -12.81 -5.03
CA GLY A 51 -7.55 -11.48 -4.52
C GLY A 51 -6.58 -10.85 -3.51
N LYS A 52 -5.40 -11.42 -3.25
CA LYS A 52 -4.43 -10.90 -2.26
C LYS A 52 -4.10 -9.42 -2.45
N THR A 53 -3.71 -9.03 -3.67
CA THR A 53 -3.42 -7.62 -4.01
C THR A 53 -4.62 -6.72 -3.73
N LEU A 54 -5.85 -7.19 -4.01
CA LEU A 54 -7.08 -6.43 -3.73
C LEU A 54 -7.31 -6.27 -2.23
N VAL A 55 -7.10 -7.32 -1.43
CA VAL A 55 -7.16 -7.24 0.05
C VAL A 55 -6.20 -6.15 0.55
N GLY A 56 -4.93 -6.19 0.14
CA GLY A 56 -3.93 -5.21 0.55
C GLY A 56 -4.29 -3.79 0.13
N LEU A 57 -4.74 -3.62 -1.12
CA LEU A 57 -5.14 -2.32 -1.64
C LEU A 57 -6.37 -1.75 -0.90
N ASN A 58 -7.35 -2.59 -0.56
CA ASN A 58 -8.52 -2.18 0.21
C ASN A 58 -8.14 -1.70 1.61
N ILE A 59 -7.22 -2.39 2.29
CA ILE A 59 -6.72 -1.98 3.61
C ILE A 59 -5.99 -0.64 3.50
N ALA A 60 -5.05 -0.51 2.55
CA ALA A 60 -4.31 0.74 2.33
C ALA A 60 -5.25 1.90 2.05
N ASN A 61 -6.18 1.74 1.11
CA ASN A 61 -7.12 2.80 0.72
C ASN A 61 -8.08 3.21 1.84
N ARG A 62 -8.53 2.27 2.69
CA ARG A 62 -9.41 2.59 3.82
C ARG A 62 -8.70 3.33 4.94
N ARG A 63 -7.43 2.98 5.19
CA ARG A 63 -6.62 3.53 6.28
C ARG A 63 -5.80 4.75 5.88
N HIS A 64 -5.73 5.06 4.59
CA HIS A 64 -5.11 6.27 4.07
C HIS A 64 -6.11 7.42 4.05
N ARG A 65 -6.45 7.96 5.23
CA ARG A 65 -7.38 9.10 5.37
C ARG A 65 -6.64 10.32 5.88
N PHE A 66 -6.35 11.24 4.98
CA PHE A 66 -5.60 12.48 5.26
C PHE A 66 -6.23 13.46 6.25
N ASN A 67 -7.49 13.32 6.65
CA ASN A 67 -8.21 14.38 7.38
C ASN A 67 -8.90 13.94 8.67
N THR A 68 -8.56 12.82 9.26
CA THR A 68 -9.29 12.35 10.46
C THR A 68 -8.55 12.57 11.77
N GLY A 69 -7.33 13.13 11.77
CA GLY A 69 -6.53 13.24 12.99
C GLY A 69 -6.05 11.88 13.55
N ASP A 70 -6.44 10.79 12.92
CA ASP A 70 -5.95 9.45 13.25
C ASP A 70 -4.58 9.25 12.62
N GLU A 71 -3.60 8.95 13.46
CA GLU A 71 -2.20 8.68 13.07
C GLU A 71 -2.00 7.32 12.37
N GLU A 72 -3.06 6.76 11.79
CA GLU A 72 -3.03 5.43 11.16
C GLU A 72 -2.89 5.55 9.64
N HIS A 73 -1.71 5.87 9.19
CA HIS A 73 -1.41 5.81 7.76
C HIS A 73 -0.97 4.41 7.36
N ALA A 74 -1.43 3.97 6.17
CA ALA A 74 -1.05 2.71 5.57
C ALA A 74 -0.46 2.95 4.18
N VAL A 75 0.65 2.28 3.87
CA VAL A 75 1.30 2.31 2.56
C VAL A 75 1.20 0.95 1.89
N PHE A 76 0.89 0.95 0.59
CA PHE A 76 0.94 -0.22 -0.29
C PHE A 76 2.23 -0.18 -1.10
N LEU A 77 3.06 -1.20 -0.93
CA LEU A 77 4.40 -1.31 -1.51
C LEU A 77 4.43 -2.45 -2.52
N SER A 78 4.97 -2.22 -3.70
CA SER A 78 5.20 -3.26 -4.70
C SER A 78 6.51 -3.03 -5.45
N GLY A 79 7.17 -4.11 -5.83
CA GLY A 79 8.32 -4.09 -6.75
C GLY A 79 7.93 -4.02 -8.23
N ASN A 80 6.64 -4.13 -8.55
CA ASN A 80 6.10 -4.17 -9.91
C ASN A 80 5.65 -2.79 -10.38
N GLU A 81 6.52 -2.06 -11.09
CA GLU A 81 6.25 -0.70 -11.57
C GLU A 81 5.02 -0.60 -12.49
N PRO A 82 4.80 -1.47 -13.49
CA PRO A 82 3.57 -1.50 -14.27
C PRO A 82 2.32 -1.62 -13.42
N LEU A 83 2.31 -2.50 -12.41
CA LEU A 83 1.18 -2.66 -11.49
C LEU A 83 0.93 -1.38 -10.69
N VAL A 84 1.95 -0.81 -10.09
CA VAL A 84 1.85 0.45 -9.33
C VAL A 84 1.28 1.57 -10.19
N THR A 85 1.73 1.69 -11.44
CA THR A 85 1.24 2.70 -12.38
C THR A 85 -0.25 2.52 -12.69
N VAL A 86 -0.66 1.29 -13.00
CA VAL A 86 -2.07 0.96 -13.28
C VAL A 86 -2.96 1.20 -12.07
N LEU A 87 -2.54 0.77 -10.87
CA LEU A 87 -3.30 0.97 -9.64
C LEU A 87 -3.50 2.45 -9.30
N ARG A 88 -2.45 3.25 -9.45
CA ARG A 88 -2.54 4.71 -9.23
C ARG A 88 -3.53 5.38 -10.16
N GLU A 89 -3.44 5.08 -11.45
CA GLU A 89 -4.35 5.67 -12.45
C GLU A 89 -5.79 5.19 -12.25
N ALA A 90 -6.00 3.90 -11.99
CA ALA A 90 -7.32 3.32 -11.76
C ALA A 90 -8.03 3.93 -10.54
N LEU A 91 -7.33 4.02 -9.39
CA LEU A 91 -7.89 4.65 -8.20
C LEU A 91 -8.12 6.14 -8.36
N THR A 92 -7.21 6.84 -9.06
CA THR A 92 -7.39 8.26 -9.35
C THR A 92 -8.64 8.51 -10.19
N ARG A 93 -8.89 7.67 -11.20
CA ARG A 93 -10.11 7.76 -12.03
C ARG A 93 -11.37 7.48 -11.23
N ASP A 94 -11.39 6.40 -10.45
CA ASP A 94 -12.55 6.05 -9.61
C ASP A 94 -12.89 7.16 -8.62
N GLN A 95 -11.90 7.71 -7.95
CA GLN A 95 -12.10 8.82 -7.01
C GLN A 95 -12.53 10.13 -7.72
N ASP A 96 -11.97 10.44 -8.91
CA ASP A 96 -12.37 11.61 -9.68
C ASP A 96 -13.81 11.49 -10.22
N GLU A 97 -14.23 10.28 -10.62
CA GLU A 97 -15.62 10.01 -11.01
C GLU A 97 -16.58 10.17 -9.83
N LYS A 98 -16.28 9.59 -8.67
CA LYS A 98 -17.06 9.76 -7.45
C LYS A 98 -17.17 11.23 -7.04
N ARG A 99 -16.06 11.96 -7.11
CA ARG A 99 -16.00 13.40 -6.87
C ARG A 99 -16.95 14.16 -7.80
N LYS A 100 -16.88 13.88 -9.10
CA LYS A 100 -17.76 14.54 -10.11
C LYS A 100 -19.23 14.27 -9.83
N GLN A 101 -19.60 13.02 -9.53
CA GLN A 101 -20.98 12.66 -9.20
C GLN A 101 -21.51 13.43 -7.98
N VAL A 102 -20.71 13.52 -6.92
CA VAL A 102 -21.07 14.27 -5.70
C VAL A 102 -21.17 15.77 -5.99
N CYS A 103 -20.20 16.34 -6.70
CA CYS A 103 -20.19 17.75 -7.06
C CYS A 103 -21.39 18.12 -7.96
N ASP A 104 -21.73 17.30 -8.93
CA ASP A 104 -22.86 17.53 -9.81
C ASP A 104 -24.20 17.39 -9.08
N SER A 105 -24.33 16.44 -8.16
CA SER A 105 -25.49 16.34 -7.27
C SER A 105 -25.61 17.60 -6.39
N CYS A 106 -24.51 18.07 -5.81
CA CYS A 106 -24.48 19.28 -5.01
C CYS A 106 -24.87 20.53 -5.82
N LYS A 107 -24.42 20.65 -7.07
CA LYS A 107 -24.79 21.74 -7.97
C LYS A 107 -26.28 21.74 -8.32
N LYS A 108 -26.89 20.55 -8.43
CA LYS A 108 -28.33 20.43 -8.73
C LYS A 108 -29.22 20.69 -7.52
N THR A 109 -28.77 20.36 -6.32
CA THR A 109 -29.58 20.39 -5.09
C THR A 109 -29.41 21.65 -4.25
N LYS A 110 -28.25 22.31 -4.33
CA LYS A 110 -27.91 23.50 -3.52
C LYS A 110 -27.69 24.74 -4.38
N LYS A 111 -28.17 25.90 -3.90
CA LYS A 111 -27.82 27.20 -4.50
C LYS A 111 -26.32 27.47 -4.31
N ARG A 112 -25.71 28.26 -5.19
CA ARG A 112 -24.25 28.54 -5.17
C ARG A 112 -23.78 29.08 -3.80
N GLN A 113 -24.57 29.91 -3.16
CA GLN A 113 -24.27 30.50 -1.84
C GLN A 113 -24.34 29.51 -0.69
N ASP A 114 -25.04 28.38 -0.86
CA ASP A 114 -25.23 27.35 0.17
C ASP A 114 -24.23 26.19 0.00
N ARG A 115 -23.25 26.30 -0.93
CA ARG A 115 -22.24 25.28 -1.21
C ARG A 115 -20.98 25.61 -0.43
N ASP A 116 -20.66 24.78 0.54
CA ASP A 116 -19.36 24.84 1.22
C ASP A 116 -18.32 24.02 0.42
N CYS A 117 -17.86 24.57 -0.70
CA CYS A 117 -16.90 23.90 -1.57
C CYS A 117 -15.48 23.89 -0.97
N ASP A 118 -15.14 24.89 -0.17
CA ASP A 118 -13.80 25.06 0.39
C ASP A 118 -13.50 24.01 1.49
N ASN A 119 -14.54 23.61 2.25
CA ASN A 119 -14.45 22.55 3.26
C ASN A 119 -14.96 21.19 2.77
N CYS A 120 -15.36 21.08 1.49
CA CYS A 120 -15.90 19.85 0.94
C CYS A 120 -14.76 18.89 0.58
N LYS A 121 -14.69 17.73 1.25
CA LYS A 121 -13.70 16.67 0.96
C LYS A 121 -13.69 16.16 -0.50
N PHE A 122 -14.74 16.45 -1.25
CA PHE A 122 -14.84 16.12 -2.68
C PHE A 122 -14.42 17.28 -3.60
N HIS A 123 -14.02 18.44 -3.04
CA HIS A 123 -13.56 19.57 -3.83
C HIS A 123 -12.04 19.51 -4.04
N LEU A 124 -11.59 18.40 -4.66
CA LEU A 124 -10.20 18.17 -5.01
C LEU A 124 -10.02 18.21 -6.53
N THR A 125 -8.84 18.61 -7.00
CA THR A 125 -8.49 18.45 -8.43
C THR A 125 -8.06 17.01 -8.72
N LYS A 126 -8.10 16.60 -9.99
CA LYS A 126 -7.59 15.27 -10.38
C LYS A 126 -6.11 15.11 -10.03
N GLU A 127 -5.33 16.19 -10.17
CA GLU A 127 -3.91 16.20 -9.78
C GLU A 127 -3.71 15.99 -8.27
N ALA A 128 -4.57 16.61 -7.45
CA ALA A 128 -4.53 16.42 -6.00
C ALA A 128 -4.87 14.97 -5.62
N ILE A 129 -5.89 14.40 -6.24
CA ILE A 129 -6.27 12.98 -6.06
C ILE A 129 -5.11 12.07 -6.48
N PHE A 130 -4.47 12.34 -7.63
CA PHE A 130 -3.32 11.55 -8.09
C PHE A 130 -2.13 11.64 -7.12
N LYS A 131 -1.85 12.84 -6.61
CA LYS A 131 -0.79 13.04 -5.61
C LYS A 131 -1.07 12.27 -4.33
N GLU A 132 -2.32 12.28 -3.88
CA GLU A 132 -2.79 11.50 -2.74
C GLU A 132 -2.62 10.00 -2.99
N THR A 133 -3.10 9.49 -4.12
CA THR A 133 -2.94 8.07 -4.49
C THR A 133 -1.46 7.66 -4.54
N LYS A 134 -0.60 8.55 -5.06
CA LYS A 134 0.85 8.32 -5.14
C LYS A 134 1.51 8.26 -3.75
N SER A 135 0.96 8.90 -2.73
CA SER A 135 1.56 8.90 -1.40
C SER A 135 1.38 7.56 -0.68
N PHE A 136 0.30 6.83 -0.92
CA PHE A 136 0.08 5.54 -0.26
C PHE A 136 0.28 4.30 -1.16
N ILE A 137 0.39 4.44 -2.48
CA ILE A 137 0.82 3.36 -3.37
C ILE A 137 2.22 3.70 -3.86
N GLN A 138 3.21 2.98 -3.38
CA GLN A 138 4.61 3.29 -3.63
C GLN A 138 5.38 2.08 -4.17
N MET A 139 6.49 2.39 -4.85
CA MET A 139 7.49 1.39 -5.16
C MET A 139 8.31 1.07 -3.90
N ILE A 140 8.53 -0.22 -3.64
CA ILE A 140 9.26 -0.66 -2.44
C ILE A 140 10.65 -0.03 -2.36
N HIS A 141 11.32 0.18 -3.49
CA HIS A 141 12.66 0.75 -3.49
C HIS A 141 12.69 2.23 -3.06
N TRP A 142 11.62 3.01 -3.21
CA TRP A 142 11.56 4.37 -2.68
C TRP A 142 11.42 4.34 -1.16
N PHE A 143 10.54 3.50 -0.65
CA PHE A 143 10.36 3.32 0.78
C PHE A 143 11.65 2.84 1.47
N ARG A 144 12.36 1.91 0.83
CA ARG A 144 13.68 1.47 1.26
C ARG A 144 14.71 2.61 1.22
N ASP A 145 14.79 3.35 0.11
CA ASP A 145 15.79 4.42 -0.04
C ASP A 145 15.58 5.53 1.00
N ASP A 146 14.33 5.84 1.38
CA ASP A 146 14.00 6.74 2.48
C ASP A 146 14.54 6.22 3.82
N SER A 147 14.48 4.91 4.07
CA SER A 147 14.97 4.31 5.30
C SER A 147 16.49 4.47 5.50
N LEU A 148 17.22 4.68 4.40
CA LEU A 148 18.69 4.77 4.39
C LEU A 148 19.21 6.19 4.58
N LEU A 149 18.34 7.20 4.65
CA LEU A 149 18.74 8.57 4.95
C LEU A 149 19.15 8.66 6.43
N ASP A 150 20.36 9.19 6.67
CA ASP A 150 20.92 9.32 8.03
C ASP A 150 19.97 10.12 8.94
N GLY A 151 19.69 9.56 10.11
CA GLY A 151 18.82 10.21 11.11
C GLY A 151 17.34 10.26 10.73
N HIS A 152 16.89 9.55 9.67
CA HIS A 152 15.50 9.53 9.29
C HIS A 152 14.64 8.91 10.40
N PRO A 153 13.55 9.56 10.81
CA PRO A 153 12.64 9.01 11.81
C PRO A 153 11.94 7.75 11.27
N ALA A 154 11.07 7.15 12.08
CA ALA A 154 10.13 6.15 11.61
C ALA A 154 9.30 6.73 10.44
N PRO A 155 8.84 5.88 9.50
CA PRO A 155 7.93 6.34 8.45
C PRO A 155 6.65 6.92 9.07
N ILE A 156 5.92 7.73 8.32
CA ILE A 156 4.61 8.21 8.77
C ILE A 156 3.61 7.06 8.84
N ASP A 157 3.80 6.04 7.98
CA ASP A 157 2.94 4.89 7.84
C ASP A 157 3.23 3.87 8.93
N LYS A 158 2.22 3.55 9.74
CA LYS A 158 2.30 2.49 10.76
C LYS A 158 1.94 1.12 10.23
N ILE A 159 1.39 1.07 9.02
CA ILE A 159 0.99 -0.15 8.35
C ILE A 159 1.66 -0.18 6.97
N ALA A 160 2.53 -1.16 6.74
CA ALA A 160 3.15 -1.41 5.45
C ALA A 160 2.60 -2.70 4.84
N ILE A 161 2.00 -2.60 3.65
CA ILE A 161 1.47 -3.74 2.90
C ILE A 161 2.43 -4.00 1.75
N PHE A 162 3.10 -5.14 1.77
CA PHE A 162 4.09 -5.50 0.78
C PHE A 162 3.53 -6.57 -0.17
N ASP A 163 3.23 -6.15 -1.39
CA ASP A 163 2.70 -7.03 -2.43
C ASP A 163 3.81 -7.80 -3.14
N GLU A 164 3.53 -9.07 -3.46
CA GLU A 164 4.49 -10.01 -4.04
C GLU A 164 5.78 -10.12 -3.19
N ALA A 165 5.62 -10.22 -1.88
CA ALA A 165 6.73 -10.20 -0.92
C ALA A 165 7.79 -11.29 -1.18
N GLN A 166 7.42 -12.42 -1.82
CA GLN A 166 8.36 -13.47 -2.22
C GLN A 166 9.38 -13.01 -3.29
N ARG A 167 9.10 -11.89 -3.98
CA ARG A 167 10.00 -11.28 -4.98
C ARG A 167 10.96 -10.25 -4.41
N ALA A 168 10.94 -10.06 -3.10
CA ALA A 168 11.88 -9.16 -2.43
C ALA A 168 13.33 -9.55 -2.70
N TRP A 169 14.20 -8.58 -2.80
CA TRP A 169 15.60 -8.83 -3.11
C TRP A 169 16.32 -9.41 -1.91
N LYS A 170 17.03 -10.52 -2.16
CA LYS A 170 17.97 -11.11 -1.21
C LYS A 170 19.11 -10.14 -0.90
N LYS A 171 19.75 -10.40 0.22
CA LYS A 171 20.88 -9.63 0.75
C LYS A 171 21.99 -9.42 -0.27
N GLU A 172 22.42 -10.49 -0.95
CA GLU A 172 23.50 -10.43 -1.93
C GLU A 172 23.17 -9.50 -3.10
N LYS A 173 21.94 -9.61 -3.63
CA LYS A 173 21.47 -8.78 -4.75
C LYS A 173 21.38 -7.32 -4.34
N LEU A 174 20.76 -7.04 -3.19
CA LEU A 174 20.59 -5.68 -2.71
C LEU A 174 21.91 -5.05 -2.32
N SER A 175 22.78 -5.75 -1.57
CA SER A 175 24.09 -5.27 -1.15
C SER A 175 24.99 -4.96 -2.35
N ASN A 176 24.95 -5.81 -3.40
CA ASN A 176 25.69 -5.52 -4.63
C ASN A 176 25.17 -4.26 -5.34
N PHE A 177 23.84 -4.10 -5.44
CA PHE A 177 23.22 -2.90 -6.01
C PHE A 177 23.60 -1.64 -5.20
N MET A 178 23.49 -1.69 -3.89
CA MET A 178 23.80 -0.56 -3.00
C MET A 178 25.26 -0.13 -3.11
N ARG A 179 26.17 -1.10 -3.17
CA ARG A 179 27.59 -0.85 -3.37
C ARG A 179 27.90 -0.22 -4.72
N THR A 180 27.32 -0.77 -5.82
CA THR A 180 27.68 -0.38 -7.19
C THR A 180 26.94 0.83 -7.71
N LYS A 181 25.68 1.05 -7.27
CA LYS A 181 24.79 2.10 -7.78
C LYS A 181 24.51 3.23 -6.82
N LYS A 182 24.63 2.97 -5.51
CA LYS A 182 24.31 3.95 -4.45
C LYS A 182 25.53 4.40 -3.64
N GLY A 183 26.72 3.84 -3.91
CA GLY A 183 27.95 4.22 -3.22
C GLY A 183 27.99 3.83 -1.73
N GLN A 184 27.26 2.79 -1.33
CA GLN A 184 27.20 2.30 0.05
C GLN A 184 27.94 0.94 0.19
N PRO A 185 29.27 0.96 0.39
CA PRO A 185 30.09 -0.26 0.36
C PRO A 185 29.84 -1.22 1.52
N HIS A 186 29.33 -0.70 2.65
CA HIS A 186 29.10 -1.47 3.88
C HIS A 186 27.63 -1.90 4.06
N PHE A 187 26.79 -1.67 3.05
CA PHE A 187 25.41 -2.09 3.12
C PHE A 187 25.31 -3.63 3.10
N ASP A 188 24.61 -4.20 4.10
CA ASP A 188 24.55 -5.65 4.33
C ASP A 188 23.17 -6.10 4.84
N MET A 189 22.11 -5.74 4.09
CA MET A 189 20.73 -6.13 4.39
C MET A 189 20.00 -6.59 3.13
N SER A 190 18.99 -7.45 3.31
CA SER A 190 17.99 -7.76 2.30
C SER A 190 16.89 -6.70 2.27
N GLU A 191 16.03 -6.74 1.26
CA GLU A 191 14.91 -5.79 1.16
C GLU A 191 13.87 -5.99 2.27
N PRO A 192 13.51 -7.23 2.68
CA PRO A 192 12.69 -7.46 3.87
C PRO A 192 13.33 -6.94 5.17
N GLU A 193 14.64 -7.15 5.37
CA GLU A 193 15.34 -6.61 6.55
C GLU A 193 15.25 -5.09 6.61
N CYS A 194 15.45 -4.39 5.48
CA CYS A 194 15.28 -2.95 5.42
C CYS A 194 13.86 -2.50 5.80
N LEU A 195 12.84 -3.19 5.27
CA LEU A 195 11.45 -2.89 5.58
C LEU A 195 11.15 -3.08 7.07
N ILE A 196 11.59 -4.21 7.64
CA ILE A 196 11.39 -4.53 9.06
C ILE A 196 12.12 -3.50 9.93
N GLU A 197 13.37 -3.18 9.62
CA GLU A 197 14.16 -2.21 10.38
C GLU A 197 13.52 -0.83 10.36
N TYR A 198 13.06 -0.37 9.19
CA TYR A 198 12.42 0.93 9.05
C TYR A 198 11.10 1.01 9.83
N MET A 199 10.24 0.01 9.72
CA MET A 199 8.99 -0.07 10.50
C MET A 199 9.25 -0.23 12.00
N ASN A 200 10.37 -0.87 12.39
CA ASN A 200 10.76 -1.05 13.78
C ASN A 200 11.16 0.27 14.49
N ARG A 201 11.40 1.36 13.74
CA ARG A 201 11.70 2.69 14.32
C ARG A 201 10.49 3.31 15.04
N HIS A 202 9.28 2.85 14.78
CA HIS A 202 8.11 3.24 15.58
C HIS A 202 8.31 2.86 17.04
N ARG A 203 8.04 3.78 17.96
CA ARG A 203 8.22 3.54 19.41
C ARG A 203 7.07 2.74 20.02
N ASP A 204 5.90 2.84 19.44
CA ASP A 204 4.65 2.25 19.91
C ASP A 204 4.33 0.95 19.15
N TRP A 205 3.66 1.03 18.03
CA TRP A 205 3.22 -0.12 17.25
C TRP A 205 3.48 0.07 15.77
N ALA A 206 3.56 -1.05 15.07
CA ALA A 206 3.58 -1.09 13.59
C ALA A 206 3.12 -2.46 13.11
N THR A 207 2.57 -2.52 11.89
CA THR A 207 2.17 -3.78 11.27
C THR A 207 2.70 -3.86 9.84
N ILE A 208 3.33 -4.98 9.50
CA ILE A 208 3.72 -5.33 8.15
C ILE A 208 2.81 -6.46 7.67
N VAL A 209 2.17 -6.28 6.52
CA VAL A 209 1.35 -7.30 5.86
C VAL A 209 2.06 -7.73 4.58
N CYS A 210 2.56 -8.96 4.54
CA CYS A 210 3.23 -9.54 3.39
C CYS A 210 2.23 -10.35 2.58
N LEU A 211 1.94 -9.93 1.34
CA LEU A 211 1.11 -10.68 0.41
C LEU A 211 2.03 -11.59 -0.42
N VAL A 212 1.85 -12.90 -0.28
CA VAL A 212 2.74 -13.90 -0.86
C VAL A 212 2.00 -14.76 -1.88
N GLY A 213 2.47 -14.76 -3.12
CA GLY A 213 1.96 -15.60 -4.19
C GLY A 213 2.58 -17.00 -4.14
N GLY A 214 1.75 -18.06 -3.98
CA GLY A 214 2.23 -19.42 -4.10
C GLY A 214 2.40 -19.86 -5.57
N GLY A 215 3.41 -20.68 -5.87
CA GLY A 215 3.59 -21.34 -7.18
C GLY A 215 4.09 -20.44 -8.32
N GLN A 216 4.56 -19.24 -8.04
CA GLN A 216 5.26 -18.44 -9.04
C GLN A 216 6.74 -18.78 -9.02
N GLU A 217 7.34 -18.90 -10.22
CA GLU A 217 8.78 -19.09 -10.34
C GLU A 217 9.50 -17.86 -9.76
N ILE A 218 10.50 -18.15 -8.94
CA ILE A 218 11.33 -17.12 -8.30
C ILE A 218 12.53 -16.91 -9.22
N HIS A 219 12.78 -15.66 -9.58
CA HIS A 219 13.98 -15.29 -10.32
C HIS A 219 15.21 -15.30 -9.41
N ASP A 220 16.40 -15.59 -9.99
CA ASP A 220 17.65 -15.55 -9.24
C ASP A 220 17.82 -14.23 -8.46
N GLY A 221 18.04 -14.36 -7.14
CA GLY A 221 18.20 -13.22 -6.23
C GLY A 221 16.92 -12.71 -5.58
N GLU A 222 15.77 -13.41 -5.73
CA GLU A 222 14.56 -13.19 -4.94
C GLU A 222 14.53 -14.12 -3.71
N ALA A 223 14.00 -13.64 -2.57
CA ALA A 223 14.09 -14.34 -1.30
C ALA A 223 13.29 -15.66 -1.25
N GLY A 224 12.14 -15.74 -1.91
CA GLY A 224 11.27 -16.90 -1.79
C GLY A 224 10.55 -17.00 -0.44
N ILE A 225 9.83 -18.12 -0.24
CA ILE A 225 9.06 -18.37 1.00
C ILE A 225 9.92 -19.12 2.04
N SER A 226 11.07 -19.65 1.66
CA SER A 226 11.90 -20.54 2.47
C SER A 226 13.09 -19.88 3.18
N GLU A 227 13.19 -18.57 3.12
CA GLU A 227 14.23 -17.80 3.84
C GLU A 227 13.67 -16.85 4.89
#